data_10ec16f3cd91a5245022badd45b3a086
#
_entry.id   10ec16f3cd91a5245022badd45b3a086
#
_cell.length_a   1.000
_cell.length_b   1.000
_cell.length_c   1.000
_cell.angle_alpha   90.00
_cell.angle_beta   90.00
_cell.angle_gamma   90.00
#
_symmetry.space_group_name_H-M   'P 1'
#
loop_
_entity.id
_entity.type
_entity.pdbx_description
1 polymer ?
#
loop_
_entity_poly.entity_id
_entity_poly.type
_entity_poly.pdbx_seq_one_letter_code
_entity_poly.pdbx_strand_id
1 'polypeptide(L)'
;MKLGNMALVRSGLVLGRKQAREKTEYRYPLLNLKSIHPSGCIDTSLCETFDAVEPLNSEYLTHTGDVVIRLTAPYTAVLITEGLEGYVIPSSFVVVRANKNLLLPEYLFWLINSQSVKRQISESAVSTILGSVKPRYFADYEMDVFPLSHQRVLAELNELAHRETRLLAELAAEKEKYYDLMINQLFTEMKRGN
;
A
#
# COMPACT_ATOMS: atom_id res chain seq x y z
N MET A 1 16.25 2.56 17.36
CA MET A 1 16.81 1.32 16.74
C MET A 1 16.64 1.40 15.23
N LYS A 2 17.59 0.86 14.42
CA LYS A 2 17.42 0.84 12.96
C LYS A 2 16.40 -0.20 12.52
N LEU A 3 15.55 0.14 11.53
CA LEU A 3 14.52 -0.76 10.99
C LEU A 3 15.15 -2.05 10.42
N GLY A 4 16.31 -1.95 9.75
CA GLY A 4 17.02 -3.12 9.21
C GLY A 4 17.50 -4.13 10.26
N ASN A 5 17.51 -3.78 11.56
CA ASN A 5 17.83 -4.72 12.64
C ASN A 5 16.59 -5.53 13.11
N MET A 6 15.38 -5.10 12.68
CA MET A 6 14.10 -5.68 13.09
C MET A 6 13.30 -6.24 11.91
N ALA A 7 13.75 -5.96 10.69
CA ALA A 7 13.07 -6.35 9.48
C ALA A 7 14.05 -6.60 8.34
N LEU A 8 13.69 -7.49 7.42
CA LEU A 8 14.35 -7.60 6.14
C LEU A 8 13.82 -6.49 5.21
N VAL A 9 14.73 -5.60 4.77
CA VAL A 9 14.41 -4.48 3.88
C VAL A 9 15.07 -4.71 2.52
N ARG A 10 14.29 -4.70 1.44
CA ARG A 10 14.83 -4.93 0.10
C ARG A 10 14.02 -4.24 -1.00
N SER A 11 14.68 -4.03 -2.14
CA SER A 11 14.05 -3.51 -3.35
C SER A 11 13.21 -4.59 -4.03
N GLY A 12 12.14 -4.18 -4.70
CA GLY A 12 11.42 -5.05 -5.62
C GLY A 12 12.20 -5.39 -6.89
N LEU A 13 11.56 -6.13 -7.78
CA LEU A 13 12.10 -6.64 -9.04
C LEU A 13 12.31 -5.51 -10.07
N VAL A 14 13.45 -5.49 -10.73
CA VAL A 14 13.65 -4.73 -11.97
C VAL A 14 12.96 -5.49 -13.10
N LEU A 15 11.73 -5.10 -13.45
CA LEU A 15 10.84 -5.85 -14.34
C LEU A 15 11.50 -6.24 -15.66
N GLY A 16 12.19 -5.31 -16.33
CA GLY A 16 12.80 -5.55 -17.64
C GLY A 16 13.83 -6.68 -17.67
N ARG A 17 14.32 -7.16 -16.52
CA ARG A 17 15.26 -8.30 -16.44
C ARG A 17 14.58 -9.66 -16.54
N LYS A 18 13.28 -9.74 -16.24
CA LYS A 18 12.53 -10.99 -16.13
C LYS A 18 11.25 -10.99 -16.97
N GLN A 19 10.97 -9.89 -17.67
CA GLN A 19 9.76 -9.76 -18.49
C GLN A 19 9.87 -10.55 -19.78
N ALA A 20 8.90 -11.41 -20.03
CA ALA A 20 8.74 -12.11 -21.30
C ALA A 20 8.18 -11.16 -22.38
N ARG A 21 8.53 -11.42 -23.64
CA ARG A 21 7.99 -10.68 -24.80
C ARG A 21 6.61 -11.16 -25.21
N GLU A 22 6.29 -12.40 -24.87
CA GLU A 22 5.03 -13.06 -25.17
C GLU A 22 4.41 -13.62 -23.89
N LYS A 23 3.14 -14.01 -23.95
CA LYS A 23 2.46 -14.66 -22.82
C LYS A 23 3.14 -15.98 -22.48
N THR A 24 3.38 -16.21 -21.20
CA THR A 24 4.01 -17.43 -20.69
C THR A 24 3.11 -18.12 -19.67
N GLU A 25 3.48 -19.33 -19.26
CA GLU A 25 2.85 -20.02 -18.13
C GLU A 25 3.17 -19.35 -16.76
N TYR A 26 4.27 -18.57 -16.68
CA TYR A 26 4.71 -17.87 -15.47
C TYR A 26 4.08 -16.49 -15.39
N ARG A 27 2.81 -16.48 -15.03
CA ARG A 27 1.97 -15.30 -15.04
C ARG A 27 1.57 -14.88 -13.64
N TYR A 28 1.83 -13.63 -13.30
CA TYR A 28 1.64 -13.07 -11.95
C TYR A 28 0.85 -11.77 -12.01
N PRO A 29 0.02 -11.48 -10.99
CA PRO A 29 -0.49 -10.13 -10.80
C PRO A 29 0.68 -9.20 -10.40
N LEU A 30 0.64 -7.95 -10.88
CA LEU A 30 1.71 -6.97 -10.70
C LEU A 30 1.19 -5.76 -9.95
N LEU A 31 1.84 -5.43 -8.84
CA LEU A 31 1.64 -4.13 -8.19
C LEU A 31 2.19 -3.01 -9.08
N ASN A 32 1.47 -1.92 -9.17
CA ASN A 32 1.94 -0.71 -9.83
C ASN A 32 1.62 0.53 -8.99
N LEU A 33 2.19 1.68 -9.37
CA LEU A 33 2.00 2.90 -8.60
C LEU A 33 0.55 3.40 -8.59
N LYS A 34 -0.25 3.04 -9.62
CA LYS A 34 -1.66 3.44 -9.74
C LYS A 34 -2.57 2.63 -8.82
N SER A 35 -2.21 1.36 -8.56
CA SER A 35 -2.99 0.49 -7.67
C SER A 35 -2.89 0.87 -6.20
N ILE A 36 -1.93 1.73 -5.83
CA ILE A 36 -1.73 2.16 -4.44
C ILE A 36 -2.50 3.45 -4.18
N HIS A 37 -3.59 3.34 -3.43
CA HIS A 37 -4.36 4.51 -2.98
C HIS A 37 -3.60 5.28 -1.88
N PRO A 38 -3.71 6.62 -1.81
CA PRO A 38 -3.05 7.43 -0.77
C PRO A 38 -3.39 7.03 0.68
N SER A 39 -4.54 6.40 0.91
CA SER A 39 -4.96 5.86 2.20
C SER A 39 -4.21 4.59 2.63
N GLY A 40 -3.35 4.02 1.78
CA GLY A 40 -2.65 2.76 2.08
C GLY A 40 -3.42 1.49 1.70
N CYS A 41 -4.47 1.61 0.89
CA CYS A 41 -5.19 0.47 0.32
C CYS A 41 -4.67 0.13 -1.08
N ILE A 42 -4.83 -1.12 -1.51
CA ILE A 42 -4.54 -1.58 -2.86
C ILE A 42 -5.86 -1.75 -3.61
N ASP A 43 -5.98 -1.07 -4.76
CA ASP A 43 -7.05 -1.32 -5.72
C ASP A 43 -6.59 -2.39 -6.70
N THR A 44 -7.06 -3.62 -6.51
CA THR A 44 -6.69 -4.77 -7.32
C THR A 44 -7.18 -4.66 -8.77
N SER A 45 -8.22 -3.88 -9.03
CA SER A 45 -8.73 -3.65 -10.39
C SER A 45 -7.77 -2.86 -11.27
N LEU A 46 -6.85 -2.11 -10.65
CA LEU A 46 -5.81 -1.33 -11.33
C LEU A 46 -4.48 -2.08 -11.43
N CYS A 47 -4.39 -3.29 -10.88
CA CYS A 47 -3.20 -4.13 -11.01
C CYS A 47 -3.09 -4.70 -12.42
N GLU A 48 -1.86 -4.77 -12.90
CA GLU A 48 -1.54 -5.31 -14.21
C GLU A 48 -1.16 -6.80 -14.11
N THR A 49 -0.95 -7.44 -15.23
CA THR A 49 -0.42 -8.81 -15.29
C THR A 49 1.04 -8.75 -15.77
N PHE A 50 1.90 -9.53 -15.14
CA PHE A 50 3.31 -9.67 -15.49
C PHE A 50 3.57 -11.10 -15.99
N ASP A 51 4.01 -11.21 -17.23
CA ASP A 51 4.45 -12.47 -17.82
C ASP A 51 5.98 -12.56 -17.66
N ALA A 52 6.46 -13.54 -16.88
CA ALA A 52 7.88 -13.75 -16.63
C ALA A 52 8.47 -14.78 -17.58
N VAL A 53 9.77 -14.66 -17.89
CA VAL A 53 10.50 -15.64 -18.73
C VAL A 53 10.73 -16.99 -18.02
N GLU A 54 10.66 -17.00 -16.69
CA GLU A 54 10.89 -18.16 -15.80
C GLU A 54 10.16 -17.96 -14.47
N PRO A 55 10.00 -18.98 -13.61
CA PRO A 55 9.42 -18.82 -12.29
C PRO A 55 10.15 -17.77 -11.49
N LEU A 56 9.41 -16.84 -10.88
CA LEU A 56 10.00 -15.80 -10.05
C LEU A 56 10.36 -16.36 -8.67
N ASN A 57 11.50 -15.91 -8.16
CA ASN A 57 11.85 -16.17 -6.77
C ASN A 57 10.80 -15.54 -5.85
N SER A 58 10.36 -16.28 -4.84
CA SER A 58 9.41 -15.87 -3.81
C SER A 58 9.76 -14.53 -3.15
N GLU A 59 11.03 -14.14 -3.19
CA GLU A 59 11.47 -12.85 -2.68
C GLU A 59 10.91 -11.65 -3.45
N TYR A 60 10.53 -11.79 -4.70
CA TYR A 60 9.94 -10.73 -5.51
C TYR A 60 8.41 -10.70 -5.45
N LEU A 61 7.83 -11.65 -4.73
CA LEU A 61 6.40 -11.77 -4.54
C LEU A 61 5.97 -11.26 -3.16
N THR A 62 4.75 -10.74 -3.09
CA THR A 62 4.15 -10.33 -1.83
C THR A 62 3.81 -11.53 -0.96
N HIS A 63 4.00 -11.38 0.34
CA HIS A 63 3.57 -12.32 1.37
C HIS A 63 2.76 -11.60 2.44
N THR A 64 1.83 -12.29 3.05
CA THR A 64 1.02 -11.75 4.16
C THR A 64 1.91 -11.22 5.29
N GLY A 65 1.67 -9.97 5.66
CA GLY A 65 2.45 -9.25 6.66
C GLY A 65 3.64 -8.46 6.08
N ASP A 66 3.87 -8.48 4.76
CA ASP A 66 4.82 -7.55 4.15
C ASP A 66 4.27 -6.12 4.19
N VAL A 67 5.13 -5.16 4.46
CA VAL A 67 4.84 -3.74 4.27
C VAL A 67 5.57 -3.28 3.01
N VAL A 68 4.80 -2.95 1.97
CA VAL A 68 5.33 -2.49 0.67
C VAL A 68 5.20 -0.97 0.61
N ILE A 69 6.32 -0.27 0.35
CA ILE A 69 6.38 1.20 0.43
C ILE A 69 6.80 1.76 -0.93
N ARG A 70 6.08 2.76 -1.42
CA ARG A 70 6.46 3.50 -2.63
C ARG A 70 7.74 4.29 -2.38
N LEU A 71 8.69 4.19 -3.31
CA LEU A 71 9.94 4.95 -3.26
C LEU A 71 9.81 6.39 -3.75
N THR A 72 8.64 6.76 -4.31
CA THR A 72 8.32 8.11 -4.79
C THR A 72 7.10 8.68 -4.05
N ALA A 73 6.94 10.00 -4.07
CA ALA A 73 5.78 10.66 -3.46
C ALA A 73 4.46 10.01 -3.93
N PRO A 74 3.49 9.87 -3.04
CA PRO A 74 3.41 10.33 -1.64
C PRO A 74 4.00 9.34 -0.61
N TYR A 75 4.94 8.46 -0.98
CA TYR A 75 5.65 7.48 -0.11
C TYR A 75 4.70 6.59 0.70
N THR A 76 3.56 6.25 0.11
CA THR A 76 2.53 5.46 0.78
C THR A 76 3.00 4.03 1.00
N ALA A 77 2.84 3.55 2.23
CA ALA A 77 2.98 2.15 2.57
C ALA A 77 1.64 1.42 2.45
N VAL A 78 1.68 0.15 2.08
CA VAL A 78 0.55 -0.77 2.09
C VAL A 78 0.91 -2.02 2.89
N LEU A 79 -0.04 -2.56 3.62
CA LEU A 79 0.09 -3.83 4.32
C LEU A 79 -0.50 -4.94 3.45
N ILE A 80 0.29 -5.97 3.21
CA ILE A 80 -0.14 -7.14 2.43
C ILE A 80 -0.94 -8.08 3.33
N THR A 81 -2.19 -8.33 2.94
CA THR A 81 -3.10 -9.30 3.55
C THR A 81 -3.19 -10.58 2.72
N GLU A 82 -3.83 -11.63 3.22
CA GLU A 82 -3.93 -12.95 2.56
C GLU A 82 -4.41 -12.88 1.10
N GLY A 83 -5.39 -12.02 0.78
CA GLY A 83 -5.90 -11.86 -0.59
C GLY A 83 -4.95 -11.15 -1.57
N LEU A 84 -3.78 -10.69 -1.10
CA LEU A 84 -2.79 -9.94 -1.86
C LEU A 84 -1.43 -10.66 -1.94
N GLU A 85 -1.40 -11.95 -1.67
CA GLU A 85 -0.20 -12.78 -1.82
C GLU A 85 0.11 -13.07 -3.28
N GLY A 86 1.39 -13.24 -3.59
CA GLY A 86 1.85 -13.65 -4.92
C GLY A 86 1.90 -12.54 -5.97
N TYR A 87 1.68 -11.28 -5.60
CA TYR A 87 1.86 -10.15 -6.52
C TYR A 87 3.34 -9.84 -6.70
N VAL A 88 3.75 -9.59 -7.94
CA VAL A 88 5.10 -9.10 -8.24
C VAL A 88 5.26 -7.69 -7.71
N ILE A 89 6.37 -7.44 -7.03
CA ILE A 89 6.72 -6.14 -6.47
C ILE A 89 7.80 -5.50 -7.33
N PRO A 90 7.49 -4.44 -8.10
CA PRO A 90 8.48 -3.73 -8.92
C PRO A 90 9.52 -2.97 -8.08
N SER A 91 10.65 -2.63 -8.72
CA SER A 91 11.72 -1.84 -8.10
C SER A 91 11.37 -0.39 -7.75
N SER A 92 10.17 0.07 -8.13
CA SER A 92 9.57 1.33 -7.65
C SER A 92 9.08 1.27 -6.19
N PHE A 93 9.16 0.07 -5.60
CA PHE A 93 8.81 -0.18 -4.21
C PHE A 93 9.98 -0.78 -3.44
N VAL A 94 9.93 -0.58 -2.14
CA VAL A 94 10.70 -1.34 -1.15
C VAL A 94 9.75 -2.24 -0.36
N VAL A 95 10.22 -3.44 -0.05
CA VAL A 95 9.52 -4.42 0.80
C VAL A 95 10.19 -4.46 2.14
N VAL A 96 9.39 -4.38 3.19
CA VAL A 96 9.82 -4.54 4.57
C VAL A 96 9.08 -5.73 5.17
N ARG A 97 9.83 -6.79 5.45
CA ARG A 97 9.32 -8.01 6.11
C ARG A 97 9.76 -8.00 7.56
N ALA A 98 8.84 -7.65 8.46
CA ALA A 98 9.12 -7.47 9.87
C ALA A 98 9.36 -8.80 10.60
N ASN A 99 10.29 -8.80 11.55
CA ASN A 99 10.37 -9.84 12.57
C ASN A 99 9.26 -9.59 13.60
N LYS A 100 8.18 -10.38 13.52
CA LYS A 100 6.97 -10.21 14.35
C LYS A 100 7.21 -10.32 15.87
N ASN A 101 8.38 -10.83 16.28
CA ASN A 101 8.78 -10.87 17.70
C ASN A 101 9.28 -9.52 18.20
N LEU A 102 9.59 -8.57 17.31
CA LEU A 102 10.13 -7.25 17.63
C LEU A 102 9.26 -6.10 17.10
N LEU A 103 8.63 -6.32 15.93
CA LEU A 103 7.93 -5.27 15.18
C LEU A 103 6.68 -5.87 14.51
N LEU A 104 5.51 -5.34 14.85
CA LEU A 104 4.26 -5.72 14.20
C LEU A 104 4.15 -5.06 12.82
N PRO A 105 3.80 -5.80 11.76
CA PRO A 105 3.61 -5.23 10.41
C PRO A 105 2.56 -4.11 10.38
N GLU A 106 1.46 -4.27 11.13
CA GLU A 106 0.36 -3.32 11.23
C GLU A 106 0.82 -2.00 11.89
N TYR A 107 1.67 -2.09 12.92
CA TYR A 107 2.29 -0.93 13.54
C TYR A 107 3.25 -0.23 12.57
N LEU A 108 4.10 -0.98 11.86
CA LEU A 108 5.01 -0.43 10.87
C LEU A 108 4.23 0.26 9.74
N PHE A 109 3.15 -0.34 9.25
CA PHE A 109 2.26 0.26 8.25
C PHE A 109 1.72 1.61 8.72
N TRP A 110 1.20 1.71 9.95
CA TRP A 110 0.76 2.96 10.54
C TRP A 110 1.91 3.97 10.62
N LEU A 111 3.05 3.55 11.15
CA LEU A 111 4.20 4.43 11.39
C LEU A 111 4.69 5.08 10.09
N ILE A 112 4.91 4.29 9.05
CA ILE A 112 5.39 4.79 7.74
C ILE A 112 4.37 5.73 7.10
N ASN A 113 3.07 5.49 7.29
CA ASN A 113 2.02 6.37 6.78
C ASN A 113 1.76 7.61 7.63
N SER A 114 2.35 7.71 8.83
CA SER A 114 2.22 8.89 9.68
C SER A 114 2.80 10.14 9.01
N GLN A 115 2.19 11.30 9.27
CA GLN A 115 2.65 12.57 8.66
C GLN A 115 4.10 12.91 9.01
N SER A 116 4.51 12.61 10.23
CA SER A 116 5.88 12.87 10.70
C SER A 116 6.90 12.08 9.91
N VAL A 117 6.67 10.77 9.70
CA VAL A 117 7.58 9.91 8.94
C VAL A 117 7.54 10.23 7.45
N LYS A 118 6.38 10.46 6.86
CA LYS A 118 6.27 10.90 5.46
C LYS A 118 7.02 12.20 5.20
N ARG A 119 6.99 13.14 6.13
CA ARG A 119 7.77 14.38 6.05
C ARG A 119 9.28 14.10 6.05
N GLN A 120 9.78 13.28 6.97
CA GLN A 120 11.20 12.89 7.01
C GLN A 120 11.64 12.19 5.72
N ILE A 121 10.82 11.28 5.17
CA ILE A 121 11.08 10.64 3.88
C ILE A 121 11.16 11.68 2.77
N SER A 122 10.21 12.61 2.72
CA SER A 122 10.18 13.69 1.72
C SER A 122 11.41 14.58 1.79
N GLU A 123 11.83 14.99 2.98
CA GLU A 123 13.03 15.80 3.20
C GLU A 123 14.30 15.06 2.72
N SER A 124 14.38 13.75 2.96
CA SER A 124 15.46 12.90 2.44
C SER A 124 15.45 12.78 0.92
N ALA A 125 14.28 12.81 0.29
CA ALA A 125 14.12 12.68 -1.16
C ALA A 125 14.52 13.94 -1.95
N VAL A 126 14.48 15.13 -1.34
CA VAL A 126 14.82 16.43 -1.98
C VAL A 126 16.26 16.43 -2.52
N SER A 127 17.16 15.64 -1.93
CA SER A 127 18.54 15.50 -2.39
C SER A 127 18.70 14.67 -3.67
N THR A 128 17.62 14.08 -4.19
CA THR A 128 17.64 13.23 -5.40
C THR A 128 16.92 13.91 -6.56
N ILE A 129 17.52 13.85 -7.75
CA ILE A 129 16.98 14.50 -9.00
C ILE A 129 15.54 14.00 -9.33
N LEU A 130 15.18 12.79 -8.91
CA LEU A 130 13.90 12.15 -9.21
C LEU A 130 12.89 12.19 -8.05
N GLY A 131 13.23 12.83 -6.93
CA GLY A 131 12.36 12.79 -5.73
C GLY A 131 12.09 11.37 -5.20
N SER A 132 12.99 10.41 -5.49
CA SER A 132 12.85 9.04 -5.06
C SER A 132 13.83 8.71 -3.93
N VAL A 133 13.39 7.88 -2.97
CA VAL A 133 14.18 7.44 -1.84
C VAL A 133 14.79 6.07 -2.15
N LYS A 134 16.04 5.86 -1.78
CA LYS A 134 16.70 4.55 -1.95
C LYS A 134 16.19 3.55 -0.90
N PRO A 135 16.06 2.25 -1.22
CA PRO A 135 15.68 1.21 -0.24
C PRO A 135 16.53 1.21 1.03
N ARG A 136 17.82 1.55 0.91
CA ARG A 136 18.74 1.66 2.05
C ARG A 136 18.30 2.69 3.09
N TYR A 137 17.62 3.76 2.69
CA TYR A 137 17.07 4.74 3.62
C TYR A 137 16.17 4.06 4.67
N PHE A 138 15.30 3.14 4.22
CA PHE A 138 14.40 2.43 5.12
C PHE A 138 15.16 1.43 6.01
N ALA A 139 16.21 0.78 5.51
CA ALA A 139 17.05 -0.08 6.34
C ALA A 139 17.79 0.70 7.45
N ASP A 140 18.24 1.91 7.12
CA ASP A 140 18.96 2.79 8.05
C ASP A 140 18.00 3.68 8.89
N TYR A 141 16.68 3.65 8.61
CA TYR A 141 15.70 4.47 9.33
C TYR A 141 15.70 4.14 10.83
N GLU A 142 15.92 5.14 11.64
CA GLU A 142 15.92 5.03 13.10
C GLU A 142 14.53 5.33 13.66
N MET A 143 14.04 4.43 14.50
CA MET A 143 12.74 4.55 15.12
C MET A 143 12.78 4.12 16.60
N ASP A 144 11.87 4.67 17.38
CA ASP A 144 11.63 4.19 18.73
C ASP A 144 10.86 2.86 18.67
N VAL A 145 11.31 1.90 19.46
CA VAL A 145 10.70 0.58 19.52
C VAL A 145 9.93 0.44 20.82
N PHE A 146 8.63 0.43 20.71
CA PHE A 146 7.74 0.19 21.82
C PHE A 146 7.55 -1.31 22.08
N PRO A 147 7.17 -1.73 23.31
CA PRO A 147 6.72 -3.08 23.58
C PRO A 147 5.60 -3.50 22.62
N LEU A 148 5.55 -4.78 22.23
CA LEU A 148 4.54 -5.30 21.28
C LEU A 148 3.09 -5.01 21.71
N SER A 149 2.81 -4.93 23.02
CA SER A 149 1.50 -4.54 23.54
C SER A 149 1.11 -3.10 23.13
N HIS A 150 2.05 -2.16 23.20
CA HIS A 150 1.79 -0.79 22.77
C HIS A 150 1.70 -0.65 21.25
N GLN A 151 2.53 -1.41 20.51
CA GLN A 151 2.44 -1.46 19.05
C GLN A 151 1.06 -1.96 18.62
N ARG A 152 0.52 -2.99 19.29
CA ARG A 152 -0.81 -3.55 19.02
C ARG A 152 -1.91 -2.52 19.22
N VAL A 153 -1.91 -1.80 20.33
CA VAL A 153 -2.91 -0.75 20.60
C VAL A 153 -2.90 0.32 19.51
N LEU A 154 -1.72 0.78 19.07
CA LEU A 154 -1.61 1.78 18.01
C LEU A 154 -2.07 1.23 16.65
N ALA A 155 -1.75 -0.02 16.34
CA ALA A 155 -2.18 -0.70 15.12
C ALA A 155 -3.70 -0.87 15.07
N GLU A 156 -4.30 -1.36 16.16
CA GLU A 156 -5.76 -1.54 16.28
C GLU A 156 -6.51 -0.20 16.17
N LEU A 157 -6.02 0.85 16.85
CA LEU A 157 -6.62 2.18 16.74
C LEU A 157 -6.57 2.70 15.30
N ASN A 158 -5.43 2.54 14.62
CA ASN A 158 -5.29 2.94 13.23
C ASN A 158 -6.25 2.16 12.31
N GLU A 159 -6.39 0.85 12.51
CA GLU A 159 -7.32 0.01 11.74
C GLU A 159 -8.77 0.48 11.93
N LEU A 160 -9.17 0.73 13.18
CA LEU A 160 -10.52 1.24 13.48
C LEU A 160 -10.77 2.61 12.84
N ALA A 161 -9.81 3.53 12.90
CA ALA A 161 -9.91 4.84 12.27
C ALA A 161 -10.04 4.74 10.73
N HIS A 162 -9.26 3.88 10.10
CA HIS A 162 -9.38 3.61 8.66
C HIS A 162 -10.74 3.00 8.30
N ARG A 163 -11.22 2.04 9.09
CA ARG A 163 -12.52 1.41 8.88
C ARG A 163 -13.67 2.42 9.02
N GLU A 164 -13.63 3.25 10.06
CA GLU A 164 -14.61 4.31 10.28
C GLU A 164 -14.65 5.29 9.09
N THR A 165 -13.50 5.82 8.68
CA THR A 165 -13.38 6.74 7.55
C THR A 165 -13.94 6.15 6.26
N ARG A 166 -13.65 4.85 5.99
CA ARG A 166 -14.18 4.16 4.82
C ARG A 166 -15.71 4.03 4.87
N LEU A 167 -16.26 3.61 6.00
CA LEU A 167 -17.72 3.46 6.16
C LEU A 167 -18.44 4.80 6.03
N LEU A 168 -17.86 5.89 6.53
CA LEU A 168 -18.41 7.23 6.35
C LEU A 168 -18.41 7.67 4.89
N ALA A 169 -17.34 7.36 4.14
CA ALA A 169 -17.26 7.65 2.70
C ALA A 169 -18.29 6.82 1.90
N GLU A 170 -18.43 5.53 2.20
CA GLU A 170 -19.45 4.66 1.59
C GLU A 170 -20.88 5.17 1.88
N LEU A 171 -21.15 5.54 3.13
CA LEU A 171 -22.44 6.11 3.52
C LEU A 171 -22.73 7.43 2.81
N ALA A 172 -21.74 8.30 2.66
CA ALA A 172 -21.90 9.56 1.94
C ALA A 172 -22.29 9.32 0.48
N ALA A 173 -21.57 8.41 -0.20
CA ALA A 173 -21.84 8.05 -1.59
C ALA A 173 -23.23 7.43 -1.79
N GLU A 174 -23.68 6.55 -0.87
CA GLU A 174 -25.01 5.97 -0.94
C GLU A 174 -26.13 7.00 -0.67
N LYS A 175 -25.91 7.97 0.23
CA LYS A 175 -26.82 9.08 0.45
C LYS A 175 -26.95 9.98 -0.77
N GLU A 176 -25.87 10.30 -1.46
CA GLU A 176 -25.89 11.05 -2.72
C GLU A 176 -26.79 10.36 -3.75
N LYS A 177 -26.56 9.08 -4.01
CA LYS A 177 -27.40 8.28 -4.93
C LYS A 177 -28.90 8.28 -4.52
N TYR A 178 -29.14 8.12 -3.22
CA TYR A 178 -30.52 8.12 -2.69
C TYR A 178 -31.22 9.44 -2.95
N TYR A 179 -30.57 10.57 -2.67
CA TYR A 179 -31.18 11.88 -2.92
C TYR A 179 -31.37 12.17 -4.41
N ASP A 180 -30.43 11.78 -5.26
CA ASP A 180 -30.57 11.90 -6.71
C ASP A 180 -31.79 11.12 -7.22
N LEU A 181 -31.99 9.90 -6.74
CA LEU A 181 -33.16 9.10 -7.10
C LEU A 181 -34.46 9.76 -6.63
N MET A 182 -34.53 10.23 -5.39
CA MET A 182 -35.69 10.92 -4.85
C MET A 182 -36.04 12.19 -5.63
N ILE A 183 -35.04 13.02 -5.94
CA ILE A 183 -35.23 14.27 -6.69
C ILE A 183 -35.75 13.96 -8.09
N ASN A 184 -35.19 12.97 -8.78
CA ASN A 184 -35.60 12.54 -10.10
C ASN A 184 -37.04 11.98 -10.11
N GLN A 185 -37.41 11.25 -9.06
CA GLN A 185 -38.76 10.73 -8.90
C GLN A 185 -39.80 11.86 -8.71
N LEU A 186 -39.54 12.77 -7.79
CA LEU A 186 -40.39 13.96 -7.57
C LEU A 186 -40.52 14.81 -8.83
N PHE A 187 -39.43 15.04 -9.55
CA PHE A 187 -39.46 15.79 -10.80
C PHE A 187 -40.33 15.11 -11.87
N THR A 188 -40.28 13.77 -11.94
CA THR A 188 -41.09 12.99 -12.88
C THR A 188 -42.60 13.04 -12.52
N GLU A 189 -42.90 12.98 -11.22
CA GLU A 189 -44.29 13.10 -10.72
C GLU A 189 -44.87 14.50 -11.00
N MET A 190 -44.11 15.56 -10.76
CA MET A 190 -44.47 16.93 -11.08
C MET A 190 -44.78 17.14 -12.58
N LYS A 191 -43.99 16.49 -13.47
CA LYS A 191 -44.23 16.55 -14.92
C LYS A 191 -45.52 15.81 -15.37
N ARG A 192 -45.94 14.79 -14.64
CA ARG A 192 -47.17 14.00 -14.96
C ARG A 192 -48.41 14.61 -14.40
N GLY A 193 -48.29 15.52 -13.42
CA GLY A 193 -49.44 16.23 -12.79
C GLY A 193 -49.80 17.56 -13.44
N ASN A 194 -49.03 17.99 -14.45
CA ASN A 194 -49.33 19.12 -15.33
C ASN A 194 -49.76 18.59 -16.71
#